data_0704655197fb154f4261b9baed76bc07
#
_entry.id   0704655197fb154f4261b9baed76bc07
#
_cell.length_a   1.000
_cell.length_b   1.000
_cell.length_c   1.000
_cell.angle_alpha   90.00
_cell.angle_beta   90.00
_cell.angle_gamma   90.00
#
_symmetry.space_group_name_H-M   'P 1'
#
loop_
_entity.id
_entity.type
_entity.pdbx_description
1 polymer ?
#
loop_
_entity_poly.entity_id
_entity_poly.type
_entity_poly.pdbx_seq_one_letter_code
_entity_poly.pdbx_strand_id
1 'polypeptide(L)'
;MNYPKIFISSCEQDTLNLGKKIGEKISAGVTVLLYGDLGTGKTVLIRGVGEAMKISGVRSPSFTLINEYDSPTGIFLIHSDLYRLEENNVFALGLEEFAGASDSVLFIEWPERWKNPPVNDVIKIFLKALNESEREIKISATGLKAQEVVKEL
;
A
#
# COMPACT_ATOMS: atom_id res chain seq x y z
N MET A 1 2.42 -14.64 17.26
CA MET A 1 1.88 -13.31 17.56
C MET A 1 2.55 -12.28 16.68
N ASN A 2 1.75 -11.48 16.01
CA ASN A 2 2.26 -10.45 15.11
C ASN A 2 2.23 -9.10 15.80
N TYR A 3 3.37 -8.75 16.37
CA TYR A 3 3.52 -7.39 16.85
C TYR A 3 3.80 -6.48 15.66
N PRO A 4 3.19 -5.29 15.60
CA PRO A 4 3.49 -4.36 14.53
C PRO A 4 4.95 -3.94 14.60
N LYS A 5 5.58 -3.80 13.43
CA LYS A 5 6.90 -3.19 13.32
C LYS A 5 6.73 -1.68 13.19
N ILE A 6 7.60 -0.94 13.87
CA ILE A 6 7.57 0.51 13.88
C ILE A 6 8.87 1.04 13.28
N PHE A 7 8.73 1.93 12.29
CA PHE A 7 9.85 2.59 11.64
C PHE A 7 9.71 4.09 11.81
N ILE A 8 10.83 4.77 11.94
CA ILE A 8 10.87 6.24 11.93
C ILE A 8 11.51 6.68 10.62
N SER A 9 10.76 7.44 9.83
CA SER A 9 11.25 8.07 8.62
C SER A 9 11.59 9.52 8.95
N SER A 10 12.80 9.93 8.67
CA SER A 10 13.27 11.29 8.96
C SER A 10 13.20 12.22 7.73
N CYS A 11 12.92 11.65 6.57
CA CYS A 11 12.81 12.40 5.30
C CYS A 11 12.04 11.57 4.28
N GLU A 12 11.67 12.21 3.17
CA GLU A 12 10.95 11.54 2.09
C GLU A 12 11.69 10.30 1.57
N GLN A 13 13.03 10.40 1.47
CA GLN A 13 13.85 9.30 0.98
C GLN A 13 13.75 8.07 1.88
N ASP A 14 13.65 8.24 3.19
CA ASP A 14 13.48 7.11 4.12
C ASP A 14 12.17 6.38 3.87
N THR A 15 11.09 7.12 3.65
CA THR A 15 9.77 6.55 3.32
C THR A 15 9.83 5.80 1.99
N LEU A 16 10.47 6.40 0.99
CA LEU A 16 10.67 5.77 -0.31
C LEU A 16 11.45 4.46 -0.19
N ASN A 17 12.53 4.47 0.61
CA ASN A 17 13.36 3.28 0.83
C ASN A 17 12.61 2.17 1.53
N LEU A 18 11.73 2.49 2.47
CA LEU A 18 10.87 1.50 3.11
C LEU A 18 9.92 0.88 2.08
N GLY A 19 9.36 1.71 1.20
CA GLY A 19 8.54 1.22 0.09
C GLY A 19 9.30 0.27 -0.82
N LYS A 20 10.57 0.58 -1.13
CA LYS A 20 11.42 -0.31 -1.93
C LYS A 20 11.62 -1.67 -1.27
N LYS A 21 11.86 -1.70 0.03
CA LYS A 21 12.00 -2.97 0.77
C LYS A 21 10.72 -3.79 0.68
N ILE A 22 9.58 -3.15 0.83
CA ILE A 22 8.29 -3.83 0.70
C ILE A 22 8.14 -4.39 -0.71
N GLY A 23 8.42 -3.57 -1.73
CA GLY A 23 8.32 -3.98 -3.13
C GLY A 23 9.24 -5.13 -3.53
N GLU A 24 10.41 -5.23 -2.90
CA GLU A 24 11.35 -6.33 -3.12
C GLU A 24 10.82 -7.66 -2.56
N LYS A 25 10.00 -7.62 -1.53
CA LYS A 25 9.54 -8.79 -0.81
C LYS A 25 8.10 -9.18 -1.12
N ILE A 26 7.31 -8.25 -1.65
CA ILE A 26 5.88 -8.46 -1.84
C ILE A 26 5.61 -9.52 -2.92
N SER A 27 4.61 -10.36 -2.68
CA SER A 27 4.17 -11.38 -3.61
C SER A 27 2.72 -11.13 -4.05
N ALA A 28 2.37 -11.68 -5.20
CA ALA A 28 1.01 -11.56 -5.73
C ALA A 28 -0.02 -12.11 -4.74
N GLY A 29 -1.16 -11.46 -4.67
CA GLY A 29 -2.25 -11.83 -3.77
C GLY A 29 -2.29 -11.01 -2.49
N VAL A 30 -1.25 -10.22 -2.20
CA VAL A 30 -1.22 -9.38 -1.01
C VAL A 30 -1.94 -8.07 -1.27
N THR A 31 -2.73 -7.62 -0.30
CA THR A 31 -3.38 -6.31 -0.29
C THR A 31 -2.72 -5.45 0.80
N VAL A 32 -2.39 -4.22 0.45
CA VAL A 32 -1.80 -3.26 1.40
C VAL A 32 -2.77 -2.10 1.60
N LEU A 33 -3.15 -1.89 2.85
CA LEU A 33 -4.05 -0.82 3.26
C LEU A 33 -3.23 0.27 3.95
N LEU A 34 -3.22 1.47 3.38
CA LEU A 34 -2.42 2.60 3.89
C LEU A 34 -3.33 3.63 4.54
N TYR A 35 -3.12 3.81 5.84
CA TYR A 35 -3.84 4.77 6.67
C TYR A 35 -2.94 5.96 6.98
N GLY A 36 -3.51 7.12 7.05
CA GLY A 36 -2.79 8.33 7.43
C GLY A 36 -3.42 9.56 6.79
N ASP A 37 -3.24 10.72 7.43
CA ASP A 37 -3.73 11.99 6.93
C ASP A 37 -3.04 12.39 5.62
N LEU A 38 -3.59 13.39 4.96
CA LEU A 38 -2.98 13.96 3.76
C LEU A 38 -1.55 14.41 4.07
N GLY A 39 -0.63 14.16 3.15
CA GLY A 39 0.74 14.60 3.27
C GLY A 39 1.63 13.77 4.18
N THR A 40 1.18 12.59 4.64
CA THR A 40 2.01 11.72 5.49
C THR A 40 2.98 10.83 4.71
N GLY A 41 2.87 10.79 3.38
CA GLY A 41 3.80 10.05 2.53
C GLY A 41 3.30 8.70 2.01
N LYS A 42 1.98 8.47 2.01
CA LYS A 42 1.39 7.23 1.49
C LYS A 42 1.78 6.97 0.04
N THR A 43 1.62 7.99 -0.82
CA THR A 43 1.98 7.86 -2.24
C THR A 43 3.49 7.70 -2.42
N VAL A 44 4.31 8.36 -1.60
CA VAL A 44 5.77 8.21 -1.63
C VAL A 44 6.16 6.76 -1.35
N LEU A 45 5.54 6.14 -0.36
CA LEU A 45 5.79 4.75 -0.03
C LEU A 45 5.45 3.83 -1.20
N ILE A 46 4.28 4.04 -1.83
CA ILE A 46 3.85 3.24 -2.99
C ILE A 46 4.79 3.45 -4.17
N ARG A 47 5.28 4.68 -4.37
CA ARG A 47 6.28 4.97 -5.41
C ARG A 47 7.54 4.14 -5.20
N GLY A 48 7.98 3.98 -3.95
CA GLY A 48 9.10 3.11 -3.62
C GLY A 48 8.83 1.65 -3.96
N VAL A 49 7.65 1.16 -3.65
CA VAL A 49 7.22 -0.20 -4.05
C VAL A 49 7.31 -0.35 -5.57
N GLY A 50 6.78 0.62 -6.30
CA GLY A 50 6.83 0.62 -7.77
C GLY A 50 8.25 0.58 -8.31
N GLU A 51 9.16 1.36 -7.74
CA GLU A 51 10.56 1.36 -8.16
C GLU A 51 11.20 -0.01 -7.97
N ALA A 52 10.93 -0.68 -6.85
CA ALA A 52 11.44 -2.04 -6.61
C ALA A 52 10.87 -3.05 -7.60
N MET A 53 9.64 -2.83 -8.07
CA MET A 53 8.99 -3.66 -9.07
C MET A 53 9.36 -3.27 -10.52
N LYS A 54 10.30 -2.35 -10.70
CA LYS A 54 10.74 -1.84 -12.00
C LYS A 54 9.65 -1.05 -12.73
N ILE A 55 8.83 -0.35 -11.97
CA ILE A 55 7.77 0.53 -12.47
C ILE A 55 8.18 1.98 -12.19
N SER A 56 8.22 2.82 -13.22
CA SER A 56 8.45 4.26 -13.08
C SER A 56 7.13 5.03 -13.19
N GLY A 57 7.07 6.20 -12.58
CA GLY A 57 5.94 7.11 -12.75
C GLY A 57 4.70 6.75 -11.93
N VAL A 58 4.86 6.00 -10.84
CA VAL A 58 3.75 5.76 -9.93
C VAL A 58 3.31 7.09 -9.32
N ARG A 59 2.02 7.38 -9.43
CA ARG A 59 1.41 8.61 -8.92
C ARG A 59 0.02 8.33 -8.37
N SER A 60 -0.48 9.26 -7.56
CA SER A 60 -1.81 9.16 -7.00
C SER A 60 -2.87 9.11 -8.12
N PRO A 61 -3.85 8.18 -8.05
CA PRO A 61 -4.92 8.07 -9.05
C PRO A 61 -6.01 9.12 -8.79
N SER A 62 -5.73 10.40 -9.14
CA SER A 62 -6.62 11.52 -8.83
C SER A 62 -7.95 11.48 -9.58
N PHE A 63 -7.94 11.11 -10.85
CA PHE A 63 -9.13 11.13 -11.71
C PHE A 63 -9.61 9.74 -12.11
N THR A 64 -8.68 8.80 -12.24
CA THR A 64 -8.98 7.43 -12.66
C THR A 64 -9.48 6.55 -11.52
N LEU A 65 -9.24 6.94 -10.28
CA LEU A 65 -9.57 6.23 -9.04
C LEU A 65 -8.78 4.94 -8.85
N ILE A 66 -8.39 4.26 -9.92
CA ILE A 66 -7.55 3.06 -9.93
C ILE A 66 -6.50 3.23 -11.01
N ASN A 67 -5.24 3.07 -10.67
CA ASN A 67 -4.14 2.96 -11.62
C ASN A 67 -3.62 1.52 -11.63
N GLU A 68 -3.45 0.95 -12.82
CA GLU A 68 -2.89 -0.37 -13.01
C GLU A 68 -1.54 -0.24 -13.68
N TYR A 69 -0.50 -0.77 -13.06
CA TYR A 69 0.86 -0.73 -13.60
C TYR A 69 1.34 -2.14 -13.90
N ASP A 70 1.79 -2.33 -15.13
CA ASP A 70 2.42 -3.57 -15.55
C ASP A 70 3.89 -3.56 -15.10
N SER A 71 4.37 -4.69 -14.63
CA SER A 71 5.73 -4.85 -14.15
C SER A 71 6.44 -5.93 -14.96
N PRO A 72 7.77 -5.77 -15.26
CA PRO A 72 8.55 -6.82 -15.93
C PRO A 72 8.55 -8.15 -15.17
N THR A 73 8.19 -8.14 -13.89
CA THR A 73 8.09 -9.37 -13.08
C THR A 73 6.84 -10.20 -13.42
N GLY A 74 5.91 -9.66 -14.19
CA GLY A 74 4.63 -10.29 -14.49
C GLY A 74 3.55 -10.04 -13.44
N ILE A 75 3.86 -9.29 -12.39
CA ILE A 75 2.92 -8.93 -11.33
C ILE A 75 2.45 -7.49 -11.55
N PHE A 76 1.15 -7.28 -11.58
CA PHE A 76 0.58 -5.93 -11.69
C PHE A 76 0.56 -5.24 -10.32
N LEU A 77 0.89 -3.96 -10.32
CA LEU A 77 0.67 -3.08 -9.17
C LEU A 77 -0.64 -2.33 -9.40
N ILE A 78 -1.61 -2.57 -8.54
CA ILE A 78 -2.91 -1.90 -8.59
C ILE A 78 -2.95 -0.90 -7.45
N HIS A 79 -3.16 0.37 -7.77
CA HIS A 79 -3.19 1.46 -6.79
C HIS A 79 -4.51 2.21 -6.86
N SER A 80 -5.22 2.30 -5.74
CA SER A 80 -6.46 3.06 -5.63
C SER A 80 -6.37 4.02 -4.45
N ASP A 81 -6.95 5.21 -4.63
CA ASP A 81 -7.06 6.24 -3.60
C ASP A 81 -8.54 6.56 -3.41
N LEU A 82 -9.05 6.26 -2.24
CA LEU A 82 -10.49 6.38 -1.94
C LEU A 82 -10.83 7.71 -1.25
N TYR A 83 -9.89 8.63 -1.14
CA TYR A 83 -10.07 9.89 -0.39
C TYR A 83 -11.32 10.68 -0.77
N ARG A 84 -11.59 10.76 -2.07
CA ARG A 84 -12.72 11.56 -2.61
C ARG A 84 -14.00 10.77 -2.79
N LEU A 85 -14.01 9.49 -2.41
CA LEU A 85 -15.18 8.64 -2.60
C LEU A 85 -15.98 8.49 -1.32
N GLU A 86 -17.29 8.40 -1.46
CA GLU A 86 -18.18 7.95 -0.40
C GLU A 86 -18.21 6.42 -0.41
N GLU A 87 -18.53 5.80 0.73
CA GLU A 87 -18.55 4.35 0.88
C GLU A 87 -19.39 3.65 -0.21
N ASN A 88 -20.53 4.22 -0.56
CA ASN A 88 -21.40 3.63 -1.59
C ASN A 88 -20.76 3.60 -2.98
N ASN A 89 -19.90 4.59 -3.27
CA ASN A 89 -19.22 4.68 -4.56
C ASN A 89 -18.00 3.76 -4.65
N VAL A 90 -17.41 3.41 -3.51
CA VAL A 90 -16.28 2.48 -3.46
C VAL A 90 -16.69 1.11 -3.98
N PHE A 91 -17.89 0.65 -3.66
CA PHE A 91 -18.42 -0.63 -4.15
C PHE A 91 -18.39 -0.71 -5.68
N ALA A 92 -18.69 0.41 -6.36
CA ALA A 92 -18.73 0.44 -7.82
C ALA A 92 -17.36 0.30 -8.49
N LEU A 93 -16.25 0.42 -7.74
CA LEU A 93 -14.91 0.26 -8.30
C LEU A 93 -14.52 -1.19 -8.54
N GLY A 94 -15.22 -2.14 -7.90
CA GLY A 94 -14.89 -3.56 -8.04
C GLY A 94 -13.55 -3.96 -7.45
N LEU A 95 -13.11 -3.32 -6.36
CA LEU A 95 -11.83 -3.61 -5.72
C LEU A 95 -11.69 -5.07 -5.29
N GLU A 96 -12.81 -5.73 -5.00
CA GLU A 96 -12.86 -7.14 -4.63
C GLU A 96 -12.27 -8.05 -5.70
N GLU A 97 -12.36 -7.65 -6.96
CA GLU A 97 -11.80 -8.43 -8.08
C GLU A 97 -10.27 -8.44 -8.06
N PHE A 98 -9.66 -7.39 -7.52
CA PHE A 98 -8.20 -7.28 -7.42
C PHE A 98 -7.67 -7.88 -6.12
N ALA A 99 -8.46 -7.89 -5.05
CA ALA A 99 -8.03 -8.40 -3.76
C ALA A 99 -7.78 -9.90 -3.83
N GLY A 100 -6.56 -10.32 -3.50
CA GLY A 100 -6.18 -11.72 -3.54
C GLY A 100 -5.94 -12.29 -4.93
N ALA A 101 -5.96 -11.47 -5.98
CA ALA A 101 -5.71 -11.92 -7.35
C ALA A 101 -4.29 -12.49 -7.48
N SER A 102 -4.15 -13.57 -8.25
CA SER A 102 -2.90 -14.32 -8.36
C SER A 102 -1.81 -13.64 -9.20
N ASP A 103 -2.14 -12.52 -9.84
CA ASP A 103 -1.22 -11.80 -10.74
C ASP A 103 -0.98 -10.34 -10.33
N SER A 104 -1.49 -9.91 -9.16
CA SER A 104 -1.39 -8.51 -8.76
C SER A 104 -1.18 -8.34 -7.26
N VAL A 105 -0.71 -7.15 -6.91
CA VAL A 105 -0.70 -6.63 -5.54
C VAL A 105 -1.59 -5.39 -5.53
N LEU A 106 -2.39 -5.23 -4.48
CA LEU A 106 -3.36 -4.14 -4.38
C LEU A 106 -2.97 -3.19 -3.25
N PHE A 107 -2.81 -1.91 -3.59
CA PHE A 107 -2.48 -0.85 -2.63
C PHE A 107 -3.64 0.15 -2.57
N ILE A 108 -4.19 0.34 -1.37
CA ILE A 108 -5.35 1.21 -1.14
C ILE A 108 -4.98 2.32 -0.17
N GLU A 109 -5.12 3.58 -0.62
CA GLU A 109 -5.06 4.75 0.26
C GLU A 109 -6.47 5.09 0.72
N TRP A 110 -6.61 5.55 1.96
CA TRP A 110 -7.91 5.83 2.60
C TRP A 110 -8.82 4.60 2.65
N PRO A 111 -8.30 3.45 3.14
CA PRO A 111 -9.07 2.20 3.16
C PRO A 111 -10.27 2.23 4.11
N GLU A 112 -10.35 3.19 5.01
CA GLU A 112 -11.52 3.38 5.88
C GLU A 112 -12.80 3.68 5.10
N ARG A 113 -12.67 4.08 3.82
CA ARG A 113 -13.80 4.24 2.91
C ARG A 113 -14.29 2.92 2.31
N TRP A 114 -13.53 1.86 2.48
CA TRP A 114 -13.88 0.53 1.96
C TRP A 114 -14.54 -0.27 3.08
N LYS A 115 -15.83 -0.52 2.94
CA LYS A 115 -16.64 -1.11 4.01
C LYS A 115 -16.23 -2.53 4.38
N ASN A 116 -15.93 -3.37 3.38
CA ASN A 116 -15.57 -4.76 3.58
C ASN A 116 -14.23 -5.09 2.90
N PRO A 117 -13.12 -4.57 3.44
CA PRO A 117 -11.80 -4.90 2.89
C PRO A 117 -11.46 -6.36 3.16
N PRO A 118 -10.52 -6.95 2.38
CA PRO A 118 -10.08 -8.32 2.65
C PRO A 118 -9.44 -8.42 4.03
N VAL A 119 -9.48 -9.62 4.61
CA VAL A 119 -8.96 -9.88 5.96
C VAL A 119 -7.78 -10.84 5.97
N ASN A 120 -7.47 -11.48 4.84
CA ASN A 120 -6.36 -12.42 4.73
C ASN A 120 -5.34 -11.94 3.71
N ASP A 121 -4.06 -12.15 3.99
CA ASP A 121 -2.94 -11.64 3.21
C ASP A 121 -3.00 -10.12 3.04
N VAL A 122 -3.20 -9.45 4.18
CA VAL A 122 -3.32 -8.00 4.25
C VAL A 122 -2.19 -7.43 5.10
N ILE A 123 -1.54 -6.40 4.55
CA ILE A 123 -0.59 -5.57 5.29
C ILE A 123 -1.28 -4.25 5.59
N LYS A 124 -1.29 -3.84 6.85
CA LYS A 124 -1.82 -2.53 7.26
C LYS A 124 -0.65 -1.62 7.62
N ILE A 125 -0.61 -0.47 7.01
CA ILE A 125 0.43 0.53 7.21
C ILE A 125 -0.20 1.83 7.71
N PHE A 126 0.23 2.28 8.87
CA PHE A 126 -0.25 3.52 9.49
C PHE A 126 0.88 4.53 9.48
N LEU A 127 0.70 5.62 8.75
CA LEU A 127 1.67 6.72 8.67
C LEU A 127 1.17 7.90 9.48
N LYS A 128 2.00 8.36 10.41
CA LYS A 128 1.67 9.48 11.28
C LYS A 128 2.79 10.52 11.22
N ALA A 129 2.44 11.75 10.94
CA ALA A 129 3.41 12.86 11.00
C ALA A 129 3.73 13.15 12.46
N LEU A 130 5.01 13.12 12.82
CA LEU A 130 5.49 13.52 14.15
C LEU A 130 5.83 15.01 14.16
N ASN A 131 6.30 15.52 13.04
CA ASN A 131 6.60 16.92 12.76
C ASN A 131 6.66 17.10 11.24
N GLU A 132 7.21 18.21 10.76
CA GLU A 132 7.25 18.49 9.31
C GLU A 132 8.02 17.46 8.50
N SER A 133 9.08 16.88 9.07
CA SER A 133 9.96 15.95 8.35
C SER A 133 9.87 14.50 8.81
N GLU A 134 9.53 14.26 10.06
CA GLU A 134 9.54 12.92 10.63
C GLU A 134 8.17 12.25 10.59
N ARG A 135 8.19 10.94 10.31
CA ARG A 135 6.99 10.10 10.26
C ARG A 135 7.21 8.85 11.10
N GLU A 136 6.19 8.45 11.83
CA GLU A 136 6.11 7.12 12.41
C GLU A 136 5.33 6.24 11.45
N ILE A 137 5.91 5.09 11.10
CA ILE A 137 5.28 4.15 10.17
C ILE A 137 5.14 2.82 10.89
N LYS A 138 3.90 2.43 11.16
CA LYS A 138 3.57 1.19 11.85
C LYS A 138 3.02 0.18 10.84
N ILE A 139 3.62 -1.01 10.79
CA ILE A 139 3.27 -2.03 9.83
C ILE A 139 2.87 -3.32 10.55
N SER A 140 1.69 -3.84 10.23
CA SER A 140 1.21 -5.13 10.71
C SER A 140 0.69 -5.97 9.55
N ALA A 141 0.57 -7.27 9.74
CA ALA A 141 0.17 -8.19 8.68
C ALA A 141 -0.70 -9.31 9.21
N THR A 142 -1.63 -9.78 8.39
CA THR A 142 -2.48 -10.93 8.63
C THR A 142 -2.41 -11.85 7.42
N GLY A 143 -2.19 -13.14 7.63
CA GLY A 143 -2.04 -14.13 6.56
C GLY A 143 -0.57 -14.44 6.28
N LEU A 144 -0.31 -15.64 5.75
CA LEU A 144 1.05 -16.14 5.59
C LEU A 144 1.91 -15.30 4.63
N LYS A 145 1.36 -14.95 3.48
CA LYS A 145 2.10 -14.15 2.48
C LYS A 145 2.44 -12.77 3.02
N ALA A 146 1.46 -12.11 3.65
CA ALA A 146 1.64 -10.78 4.22
C ALA A 146 2.66 -10.79 5.37
N GLN A 147 2.58 -11.80 6.23
CA GLN A 147 3.51 -11.96 7.35
C GLN A 147 4.95 -12.19 6.89
N GLU A 148 5.14 -12.96 5.82
CA GLU A 148 6.47 -13.19 5.23
C GLU A 148 7.10 -11.88 4.76
N VAL A 149 6.33 -11.00 4.15
CA VAL A 149 6.82 -9.69 3.70
C VAL A 149 7.27 -8.85 4.89
N VAL A 150 6.42 -8.71 5.89
CA VAL A 150 6.71 -7.85 7.06
C VAL A 150 7.86 -8.39 7.90
N LYS A 151 7.99 -9.71 8.00
CA LYS A 151 9.08 -10.35 8.72
C LYS A 151 10.46 -9.97 8.17
N GLU A 152 10.55 -9.75 6.87
CA GLU A 152 11.82 -9.45 6.18
C GLU A 152 12.18 -7.94 6.19
N LEU A 153 11.33 -7.07 6.72
CA LEU A 153 11.59 -5.63 6.77
C LEU A 153 12.57 -5.19 7.86
#